data_31cc2ec46e5df36337f8575b5f6bead7
#
_entry.id   31cc2ec46e5df36337f8575b5f6bead7
#
_cell.length_a   1.000
_cell.length_b   1.000
_cell.length_c   1.000
_cell.angle_alpha   90.00
_cell.angle_beta   90.00
_cell.angle_gamma   90.00
#
_symmetry.space_group_name_H-M   'P 1'
#
loop_
_entity.id
_entity.type
_entity.pdbx_description
1 polymer ?
#
loop_
_entity_poly.entity_id
_entity_poly.type
_entity_poly.pdbx_seq_one_letter_code
_entity_poly.pdbx_strand_id
1 'polypeptide(L)'
;MVHSRSRAKRALGLVMLSGMTYRHFDIAHVYGHHRWAGTERDASTARRGENLYAFFLRTLVRQVAMAHEFEVRRCAKKPFAKLRNRLWRDAAIMAAIYAALCYGWGLWAAAF
;
A
#
# COMPACT_ATOMS: atom_id res chain seq x y z
N MET A 1 7.09 7.97 10.24
CA MET A 1 8.22 7.02 10.35
C MET A 1 8.73 6.52 9.00
N VAL A 2 7.86 6.19 8.02
CA VAL A 2 8.25 5.66 6.71
C VAL A 2 9.10 6.63 5.88
N HIS A 3 8.89 7.94 6.04
CA HIS A 3 9.62 9.00 5.31
C HIS A 3 10.86 9.53 6.04
N SER A 4 11.28 8.87 7.12
CA SER A 4 12.48 9.26 7.86
C SER A 4 13.76 9.05 7.02
N ARG A 5 14.74 9.96 7.16
CA ARG A 5 16.09 9.80 6.57
C ARG A 5 16.83 8.59 7.14
N SER A 6 16.51 8.13 8.35
CA SER A 6 17.09 6.94 8.97
C SER A 6 16.58 5.66 8.32
N ARG A 7 17.48 4.81 7.84
CA ARG A 7 17.15 3.51 7.24
C ARG A 7 16.40 2.60 8.21
N ALA A 8 16.77 2.59 9.49
CA ALA A 8 16.13 1.78 10.52
C ALA A 8 14.68 2.22 10.78
N LYS A 9 14.43 3.53 10.96
CA LYS A 9 13.08 4.07 11.16
C LYS A 9 12.18 3.81 9.95
N ARG A 10 12.75 3.90 8.73
CA ARG A 10 12.04 3.59 7.49
C ARG A 10 11.68 2.10 7.43
N ALA A 11 12.63 1.21 7.73
CA ALA A 11 12.39 -0.23 7.76
C ALA A 11 11.28 -0.59 8.75
N LEU A 12 11.33 -0.05 9.98
CA LEU A 12 10.30 -0.27 10.99
C LEU A 12 8.92 0.20 10.51
N GLY A 13 8.83 1.40 9.92
CA GLY A 13 7.57 1.90 9.37
C GLY A 13 7.02 1.03 8.24
N LEU A 14 7.90 0.49 7.39
CA LEU A 14 7.50 -0.42 6.32
C LEU A 14 7.01 -1.77 6.85
N VAL A 15 7.66 -2.32 7.88
CA VAL A 15 7.22 -3.56 8.55
C VAL A 15 5.84 -3.37 9.16
N MET A 16 5.61 -2.26 9.88
CA MET A 16 4.30 -1.95 10.45
C MET A 16 3.21 -1.80 9.37
N LEU A 17 3.52 -1.10 8.27
CA LEU A 17 2.58 -0.92 7.16
C LEU A 17 2.28 -2.25 6.46
N SER A 18 3.28 -3.12 6.31
CA SER A 18 3.10 -4.45 5.74
C SER A 18 2.24 -5.33 6.65
N GLY A 19 2.45 -5.27 7.97
CA GLY A 19 1.61 -5.97 8.94
C GLY A 19 0.12 -5.62 8.87
N MET A 20 -0.19 -4.39 8.44
CA MET A 20 -1.56 -3.91 8.20
C MET A 20 -2.05 -4.18 6.75
N THR A 21 -1.28 -4.88 5.91
CA THR A 21 -1.55 -5.04 4.47
C THR A 21 -1.76 -3.71 3.71
N TYR A 22 -1.26 -2.61 4.25
CA TYR A 22 -1.53 -1.24 3.76
C TYR A 22 -0.35 -0.65 2.97
N ARG A 23 0.45 -1.50 2.32
CA ARG A 23 1.64 -1.09 1.57
C ARG A 23 1.34 -0.16 0.39
N HIS A 24 0.19 -0.34 -0.26
CA HIS A 24 -0.24 0.52 -1.36
C HIS A 24 -0.37 2.00 -0.93
N PHE A 25 -0.69 2.25 0.35
CA PHE A 25 -0.79 3.60 0.89
C PHE A 25 0.55 4.35 0.85
N ASP A 26 1.66 3.70 1.23
CA ASP A 26 2.99 4.33 1.18
C ASP A 26 3.32 4.82 -0.23
N ILE A 27 3.04 4.00 -1.23
CA ILE A 27 3.30 4.33 -2.64
C ILE A 27 2.36 5.44 -3.11
N ALA A 28 1.06 5.33 -2.86
CA ALA A 28 0.08 6.33 -3.25
C ALA A 28 0.30 7.67 -2.54
N HIS A 29 0.68 7.64 -1.26
CA HIS A 29 0.94 8.82 -0.46
C HIS A 29 2.18 9.58 -0.96
N VAL A 30 3.31 8.90 -1.11
CA VAL A 30 4.58 9.54 -1.52
C VAL A 30 4.54 10.03 -2.96
N TYR A 31 4.08 9.20 -3.88
CA TYR A 31 4.16 9.48 -5.31
C TYR A 31 2.89 10.13 -5.87
N GLY A 32 1.77 9.98 -5.19
CA GLY A 32 0.49 10.54 -5.58
C GLY A 32 0.14 11.80 -4.77
N HIS A 33 -0.22 11.62 -3.50
CA HIS A 33 -0.72 12.71 -2.65
C HIS A 33 0.27 13.87 -2.54
N HIS A 34 1.54 13.65 -2.23
CA HIS A 34 2.52 14.74 -2.14
C HIS A 34 2.71 15.52 -3.44
N ARG A 35 2.40 14.93 -4.58
CA ARG A 35 2.55 15.59 -5.88
C ARG A 35 1.28 16.34 -6.31
N TRP A 36 0.11 15.83 -5.93
CA TRP A 36 -1.18 16.33 -6.42
C TRP A 36 -2.16 16.70 -5.32
N ALA A 37 -1.68 16.91 -4.09
CA ALA A 37 -2.51 17.29 -2.95
C ALA A 37 -3.42 18.49 -3.30
N GLY A 38 -4.71 18.36 -2.97
CA GLY A 38 -5.70 19.38 -3.24
C GLY A 38 -6.23 19.45 -4.67
N THR A 39 -5.76 18.59 -5.58
CA THR A 39 -6.26 18.50 -6.96
C THR A 39 -7.20 17.31 -7.14
N GLU A 40 -7.97 17.28 -8.23
CA GLU A 40 -8.83 16.15 -8.58
C GLU A 40 -8.08 14.85 -8.86
N ARG A 41 -6.78 14.93 -9.13
CA ARG A 41 -5.90 13.77 -9.32
C ARG A 41 -5.51 13.09 -8.02
N ASP A 42 -5.56 13.81 -6.91
CA ASP A 42 -5.27 13.24 -5.60
C ASP A 42 -6.39 12.30 -5.17
N ALA A 43 -6.04 11.04 -4.94
CA ALA A 43 -6.99 10.04 -4.46
C ALA A 43 -7.51 10.36 -3.06
N SER A 44 -6.72 11.05 -2.24
CA SER A 44 -6.99 11.33 -0.82
C SER A 44 -7.71 12.66 -0.58
N THR A 45 -7.94 13.48 -1.59
CA THR A 45 -8.68 14.73 -1.46
C THR A 45 -10.18 14.46 -1.49
N ALA A 46 -10.90 14.90 -0.44
CA ALA A 46 -12.36 14.81 -0.37
C ALA A 46 -13.02 15.73 -1.41
N ARG A 47 -14.11 15.28 -2.00
CA ARG A 47 -14.90 16.07 -2.94
C ARG A 47 -15.99 16.82 -2.20
N ARG A 48 -16.34 18.02 -2.67
CA ARG A 48 -17.40 18.81 -2.07
C ARG A 48 -18.72 18.05 -2.09
N GLY A 49 -19.35 17.90 -0.91
CA GLY A 49 -20.62 17.17 -0.76
C GLY A 49 -20.48 15.63 -0.73
N GLU A 50 -19.28 15.09 -0.76
CA GLU A 50 -19.05 13.65 -0.69
C GLU A 50 -19.26 13.12 0.74
N ASN A 51 -20.09 12.07 0.91
CA ASN A 51 -20.26 11.43 2.21
C ASN A 51 -19.04 10.56 2.57
N LEU A 52 -18.87 10.28 3.87
CA LEU A 52 -17.72 9.56 4.41
C LEU A 52 -17.54 8.16 3.77
N TYR A 53 -18.62 7.42 3.56
CA TYR A 53 -18.53 6.05 3.01
C TYR A 53 -18.11 6.07 1.54
N ALA A 54 -18.69 6.96 0.74
CA ALA A 54 -18.31 7.14 -0.65
C ALA A 54 -16.86 7.61 -0.77
N PHE A 55 -16.44 8.56 0.08
CA PHE A 55 -15.06 9.02 0.18
C PHE A 55 -14.11 7.86 0.49
N PHE A 56 -14.40 7.06 1.51
CA PHE A 56 -13.55 5.95 1.93
C PHE A 56 -13.39 4.92 0.81
N LEU A 57 -14.49 4.46 0.24
CA LEU A 57 -14.47 3.45 -0.82
C LEU A 57 -13.73 3.94 -2.07
N ARG A 58 -14.04 5.16 -2.50
CA ARG A 58 -13.38 5.81 -3.65
C ARG A 58 -11.88 5.97 -3.40
N THR A 59 -11.51 6.46 -2.23
CA THR A 59 -10.12 6.70 -1.85
C THR A 59 -9.33 5.40 -1.84
N LEU A 60 -9.85 4.33 -1.24
CA LEU A 60 -9.20 3.03 -1.19
C LEU A 60 -8.95 2.48 -2.59
N VAL A 61 -9.97 2.44 -3.45
CA VAL A 61 -9.84 1.93 -4.82
C VAL A 61 -8.84 2.76 -5.62
N ARG A 62 -8.92 4.09 -5.53
CA ARG A 62 -8.00 4.97 -6.28
C ARG A 62 -6.57 4.90 -5.77
N GLN A 63 -6.34 4.75 -4.47
CA GLN A 63 -5.00 4.58 -3.90
C GLN A 63 -4.36 3.28 -4.39
N VAL A 64 -5.10 2.17 -4.39
CA VAL A 64 -4.61 0.89 -4.91
C VAL A 64 -4.29 0.97 -6.40
N ALA A 65 -5.19 1.54 -7.19
CA ALA A 65 -4.99 1.73 -8.63
C ALA A 65 -3.77 2.61 -8.93
N MET A 66 -3.63 3.73 -8.22
CA MET A 66 -2.49 4.65 -8.36
C MET A 66 -1.18 3.98 -7.96
N ALA A 67 -1.15 3.27 -6.84
CA ALA A 67 0.04 2.54 -6.40
C ALA A 67 0.45 1.47 -7.41
N HIS A 68 -0.52 0.75 -7.99
CA HIS A 68 -0.27 -0.23 -9.04
C HIS A 68 0.32 0.41 -10.30
N GLU A 69 -0.26 1.52 -10.75
CA GLU A 69 0.22 2.26 -11.93
C GLU A 69 1.67 2.72 -11.74
N PHE A 70 2.01 3.29 -10.59
CA PHE A 70 3.38 3.72 -10.29
C PHE A 70 4.36 2.54 -10.28
N GLU A 71 3.99 1.42 -9.68
CA GLU A 71 4.85 0.23 -9.66
C GLU A 71 5.02 -0.39 -11.05
N VAL A 72 3.97 -0.43 -11.86
CA VAL A 72 4.06 -0.90 -13.25
C VAL A 72 5.00 -0.01 -14.06
N ARG A 73 4.83 1.33 -13.99
CA ARG A 73 5.72 2.28 -14.68
C ARG A 73 7.16 2.18 -14.20
N ARG A 74 7.38 2.00 -12.90
CA ARG A 74 8.72 1.83 -12.31
C ARG A 74 9.41 0.55 -12.79
N CYS A 75 8.66 -0.50 -12.99
CA CYS A 75 9.17 -1.82 -13.36
C CYS A 75 9.23 -2.06 -14.87
N ALA A 76 8.52 -1.27 -15.68
CA ALA A 76 8.32 -1.49 -17.12
C ALA A 76 9.62 -1.66 -17.94
N LYS A 77 10.71 -0.99 -17.52
CA LYS A 77 12.01 -1.04 -18.21
C LYS A 77 13.00 -2.03 -17.59
N LYS A 78 12.56 -2.92 -16.71
CA LYS A 78 13.46 -3.81 -15.97
C LYS A 78 13.14 -5.28 -16.25
N PRO A 79 14.16 -6.16 -16.41
CA PRO A 79 13.94 -7.60 -16.49
C PRO A 79 13.25 -8.08 -15.20
N PHE A 80 12.38 -9.09 -15.33
CA PHE A 80 11.59 -9.63 -14.21
C PHE A 80 10.69 -8.59 -13.52
N ALA A 81 10.01 -7.76 -14.30
CA ALA A 81 9.15 -6.67 -13.83
C ALA A 81 8.14 -7.11 -12.75
N LYS A 82 7.53 -8.29 -12.90
CA LYS A 82 6.56 -8.83 -11.93
C LYS A 82 7.19 -9.11 -10.56
N LEU A 83 8.38 -9.73 -10.51
CA LEU A 83 9.09 -10.05 -9.25
C LEU A 83 9.63 -8.79 -8.55
N ARG A 84 9.91 -7.73 -9.32
CA ARG A 84 10.39 -6.45 -8.78
C ARG A 84 9.27 -5.50 -8.35
N ASN A 85 8.02 -5.83 -8.62
CA ASN A 85 6.88 -5.06 -8.19
C ASN A 85 6.69 -5.23 -6.67
N ARG A 86 6.78 -4.11 -5.95
CA ARG A 86 6.70 -4.09 -4.47
C ARG A 86 5.35 -4.57 -3.98
N LEU A 87 4.26 -4.21 -4.66
CA LEU A 87 2.91 -4.60 -4.25
C LEU A 87 2.74 -6.12 -4.27
N TRP A 88 3.13 -6.78 -5.37
CA TRP A 88 3.03 -8.23 -5.50
C TRP A 88 3.95 -8.97 -4.55
N ARG A 89 5.17 -8.47 -4.36
CA ARG A 89 6.11 -9.07 -3.42
C ARG A 89 5.60 -8.95 -1.99
N ASP A 90 5.13 -7.78 -1.59
CA ASP A 90 4.64 -7.55 -0.23
C ASP A 90 3.33 -8.31 0.01
N ALA A 91 2.44 -8.42 -0.98
CA ALA A 91 1.25 -9.27 -0.93
C ALA A 91 1.62 -10.76 -0.75
N ALA A 92 2.61 -11.25 -1.49
CA ALA A 92 3.08 -12.64 -1.35
C ALA A 92 3.70 -12.91 0.03
N ILE A 93 4.50 -11.97 0.57
CA ILE A 93 5.06 -12.08 1.92
C ILE A 93 3.94 -12.12 2.96
N MET A 94 2.95 -11.23 2.85
CA MET A 94 1.82 -11.22 3.79
C MET A 94 0.98 -12.49 3.69
N ALA A 95 0.70 -12.97 2.47
CA ALA A 95 0.01 -14.24 2.27
C ALA A 95 0.76 -15.41 2.92
N ALA A 96 2.09 -15.45 2.78
CA ALA A 96 2.93 -16.47 3.42
C ALA A 96 2.90 -16.37 4.96
N ILE A 97 2.94 -15.15 5.52
CA ILE A 97 2.84 -14.93 6.97
C ILE A 97 1.47 -15.38 7.49
N TYR A 98 0.37 -15.00 6.84
CA TYR A 98 -0.97 -15.42 7.25
C TYR A 98 -1.15 -16.94 7.12
N ALA A 99 -0.64 -17.55 6.05
CA ALA A 99 -0.66 -19.01 5.90
C ALA A 99 0.12 -19.70 7.02
N ALA A 100 1.30 -19.20 7.40
CA ALA A 100 2.08 -19.73 8.50
C ALA A 100 1.37 -19.59 9.85
N LEU A 101 0.72 -18.44 10.10
CA LEU A 101 -0.09 -18.23 11.31
C LEU A 101 -1.31 -19.16 11.36
N CYS A 102 -2.03 -19.34 10.26
CA CYS A 102 -3.15 -20.25 10.17
C CYS A 102 -2.71 -21.72 10.40
N TYR A 103 -1.57 -22.10 9.87
CA TYR A 103 -1.01 -23.44 10.05
C TYR A 103 -0.51 -23.66 11.49
N GLY A 104 0.20 -22.68 12.06
CA GLY A 104 0.84 -22.82 13.38
C GLY A 104 -0.10 -22.66 14.56
N TRP A 105 -1.08 -21.77 14.47
CA TRP A 105 -1.98 -21.42 15.58
C TRP A 105 -3.47 -21.61 15.24
N GLY A 106 -3.77 -22.13 14.05
CA GLY A 106 -5.12 -22.29 13.56
C GLY A 106 -5.80 -20.98 13.14
N LEU A 107 -7.03 -21.11 12.70
CA LEU A 107 -7.82 -19.96 12.20
C LEU A 107 -8.04 -18.85 13.25
N TRP A 108 -7.93 -19.15 14.52
CA TRP A 108 -8.10 -18.20 15.62
C TRP A 108 -7.05 -17.08 15.61
N ALA A 109 -5.81 -17.41 15.32
CA ALA A 109 -4.73 -16.43 15.29
C ALA A 109 -4.81 -15.46 14.09
N ALA A 110 -5.57 -15.81 13.05
CA ALA A 110 -5.78 -14.96 11.88
C ALA A 110 -7.01 -14.04 12.02
N ALA A 111 -7.90 -14.32 12.98
CA ALA A 111 -9.13 -13.55 13.24
C ALA A 111 -8.91 -12.38 14.22
N PHE A 112 -7.81 -12.39 14.99
CA PHE A 112 -7.42 -11.37 15.96
C PHE A 112 -6.14 -10.65 15.54
#